data_413bce79f79d7272f8c77eba48264a91
#
_entry.id   413bce79f79d7272f8c77eba48264a91
#
_cell.length_a   1.000
_cell.length_b   1.000
_cell.length_c   1.000
_cell.angle_alpha   90.00
_cell.angle_beta   90.00
_cell.angle_gamma   90.00
#
_symmetry.space_group_name_H-M   'P 1'
#
loop_
_entity.id
_entity.type
_entity.pdbx_description
1 polymer ?
#
loop_
_entity_poly.entity_id
_entity_poly.type
_entity_poly.pdbx_seq_one_letter_code
_entity_poly.pdbx_strand_id
1 'polypeptide(L)'
;MLDRKKKYYTYAMILYKDSMSYDYDKVIDYITKNWDQYAYIEHEPEKEESKYHTHVLVHFNNKRYISAISKELNIPENYIEPANLIPYLRYLIHLDNEEKIQYSPFEVKGSLQSKLVTIIQNDKMSEPEMISCILDFIFEYPEWLSMSVLSQFVLRNGCYSAFRRNYHFIKDIVAEHNI
;
A
#
# COMPACT_ATOMS: atom_id res chain seq x y z
N MET A 1 16.19 8.29 7.60
CA MET A 1 16.59 7.13 6.78
C MET A 1 16.50 5.87 7.62
N LEU A 2 15.89 4.78 7.11
CA LEU A 2 15.79 3.51 7.85
C LEU A 2 17.16 2.80 7.89
N ASP A 3 17.44 2.10 8.99
CA ASP A 3 18.72 1.41 9.17
C ASP A 3 18.77 0.10 8.35
N ARG A 4 19.59 0.05 7.31
CA ARG A 4 19.74 -1.11 6.39
C ARG A 4 20.22 -2.41 7.08
N LYS A 5 20.79 -2.31 8.28
CA LYS A 5 21.26 -3.48 9.05
C LYS A 5 20.16 -4.16 9.85
N LYS A 6 18.96 -3.56 9.93
CA LYS A 6 17.82 -4.11 10.66
C LYS A 6 16.87 -4.86 9.74
N LYS A 7 16.00 -5.67 10.35
CA LYS A 7 14.91 -6.35 9.67
C LYS A 7 13.68 -5.46 9.58
N TYR A 8 13.04 -5.42 8.43
CA TYR A 8 11.78 -4.71 8.21
C TYR A 8 10.74 -5.62 7.57
N TYR A 9 9.49 -5.19 7.59
CA TYR A 9 8.38 -5.86 6.90
C TYR A 9 8.28 -5.42 5.43
N THR A 10 8.70 -4.19 5.12
CA THR A 10 8.46 -3.57 3.82
C THR A 10 9.77 -3.12 3.20
N TYR A 11 9.90 -3.38 1.91
CA TYR A 11 11.04 -2.98 1.11
C TYR A 11 10.60 -2.40 -0.23
N ALA A 12 11.35 -1.41 -0.67
CA ALA A 12 11.26 -0.82 -2.00
C ALA A 12 12.47 -1.21 -2.84
N MET A 13 12.27 -1.30 -4.13
CA MET A 13 13.33 -1.55 -5.10
C MET A 13 13.14 -0.64 -6.31
N ILE A 14 14.27 -0.22 -6.90
CA ILE A 14 14.28 0.44 -8.21
C ILE A 14 15.01 -0.48 -9.17
N LEU A 15 14.29 -0.99 -10.17
CA LEU A 15 14.80 -1.97 -11.12
C LEU A 15 14.86 -1.37 -12.53
N TYR A 16 15.89 -1.74 -13.29
CA TYR A 16 16.10 -1.30 -14.67
C TYR A 16 16.08 -2.51 -15.60
N LYS A 17 15.33 -2.43 -16.70
CA LYS A 17 15.22 -3.52 -17.70
C LYS A 17 16.56 -3.80 -18.39
N ASP A 18 17.39 -2.78 -18.54
CA ASP A 18 18.71 -2.85 -19.17
C ASP A 18 19.86 -3.12 -18.19
N SER A 19 19.55 -3.57 -16.97
CA SER A 19 20.57 -3.86 -15.97
C SER A 19 21.42 -5.07 -16.36
N MET A 20 22.75 -4.89 -16.29
CA MET A 20 23.68 -6.01 -16.47
C MET A 20 23.94 -6.80 -15.17
N SER A 21 23.39 -6.33 -14.04
CA SER A 21 23.65 -6.92 -12.71
C SER A 21 22.62 -7.99 -12.33
N TYR A 22 21.52 -8.09 -13.05
CA TYR A 22 20.42 -9.06 -12.83
C TYR A 22 19.54 -9.17 -14.07
N ASP A 23 18.77 -10.25 -14.13
CA ASP A 23 17.75 -10.50 -15.15
C ASP A 23 16.41 -9.92 -14.65
N TYR A 24 16.00 -8.80 -15.22
CA TYR A 24 14.79 -8.06 -14.81
C TYR A 24 13.54 -8.93 -14.86
N ASP A 25 13.33 -9.66 -15.96
CA ASP A 25 12.12 -10.45 -16.16
C ASP A 25 12.03 -11.60 -15.15
N LYS A 26 13.15 -12.24 -14.82
CA LYS A 26 13.21 -13.25 -13.77
C LYS A 26 12.91 -12.69 -12.38
N VAL A 27 13.37 -11.47 -12.08
CA VAL A 27 13.08 -10.82 -10.79
C VAL A 27 11.60 -10.53 -10.67
N ILE A 28 10.97 -9.92 -11.67
CA ILE A 28 9.52 -9.63 -11.66
C ILE A 28 8.70 -10.92 -11.61
N ASP A 29 9.06 -11.92 -12.42
CA ASP A 29 8.40 -13.23 -12.43
C ASP A 29 8.48 -13.92 -11.06
N TYR A 30 9.65 -13.88 -10.41
CA TYR A 30 9.83 -14.42 -9.07
C TYR A 30 8.93 -13.73 -8.05
N ILE A 31 8.92 -12.39 -8.02
CA ILE A 31 8.10 -11.58 -7.10
C ILE A 31 6.62 -11.92 -7.28
N THR A 32 6.15 -11.92 -8.53
CA THR A 32 4.73 -12.13 -8.85
C THR A 32 4.24 -13.54 -8.53
N LYS A 33 5.10 -14.55 -8.60
CA LYS A 33 4.75 -15.95 -8.33
C LYS A 33 4.91 -16.37 -6.87
N ASN A 34 5.83 -15.74 -6.14
CA ASN A 34 6.25 -16.26 -4.84
C ASN A 34 5.91 -15.34 -3.66
N TRP A 35 5.55 -14.08 -3.90
CA TRP A 35 5.27 -13.12 -2.82
C TRP A 35 3.82 -12.65 -2.85
N ASP A 36 3.15 -12.70 -1.67
CA ASP A 36 1.71 -12.42 -1.56
C ASP A 36 1.38 -10.94 -1.63
N GLN A 37 2.26 -10.06 -1.12
CA GLN A 37 2.00 -8.63 -1.01
C GLN A 37 3.07 -7.82 -1.73
N TYR A 38 2.74 -7.40 -2.94
CA TYR A 38 3.61 -6.59 -3.78
C TYR A 38 2.81 -5.60 -4.63
N ALA A 39 3.50 -4.54 -5.04
CA ALA A 39 3.04 -3.61 -6.07
C ALA A 39 4.24 -3.15 -6.90
N TYR A 40 4.05 -2.93 -8.19
CA TYR A 40 5.06 -2.34 -9.05
C TYR A 40 4.45 -1.51 -10.16
N ILE A 41 5.25 -0.54 -10.64
CA ILE A 41 4.89 0.34 -11.76
C ILE A 41 6.16 0.76 -12.50
N GLU A 42 6.04 0.91 -13.81
CA GLU A 42 7.11 1.47 -14.66
C GLU A 42 6.99 2.98 -14.71
N HIS A 43 8.08 3.68 -14.38
CA HIS A 43 8.18 5.13 -14.50
C HIS A 43 8.92 5.53 -15.77
N GLU A 44 8.36 6.50 -16.47
CA GLU A 44 9.02 7.13 -17.60
C GLU A 44 10.16 8.06 -17.14
N PRO A 45 11.16 8.28 -18.01
CA PRO A 45 12.21 9.25 -17.73
C PRO A 45 11.64 10.66 -17.56
N GLU A 46 11.86 11.29 -16.42
CA GLU A 46 11.46 12.69 -16.19
C GLU A 46 12.40 13.70 -16.86
N LYS A 47 13.61 13.26 -17.26
CA LYS A 47 14.65 14.07 -17.92
C LYS A 47 15.37 13.23 -18.97
N GLU A 48 15.98 13.88 -19.97
CA GLU A 48 16.74 13.19 -21.03
C GLU A 48 17.84 12.25 -20.49
N GLU A 49 18.42 12.56 -19.33
CA GLU A 49 19.46 11.74 -18.69
C GLU A 49 18.93 10.61 -17.82
N SER A 50 17.63 10.60 -17.52
CA SER A 50 17.02 9.56 -16.69
C SER A 50 16.59 8.37 -17.56
N LYS A 51 16.52 7.19 -16.94
CA LYS A 51 16.15 5.94 -17.60
C LYS A 51 14.77 5.48 -17.18
N TYR A 52 14.11 4.74 -18.05
CA TYR A 52 12.96 3.93 -17.64
C TYR A 52 13.34 3.01 -16.48
N HIS A 53 12.55 3.03 -15.45
CA HIS A 53 12.78 2.20 -14.27
C HIS A 53 11.45 1.73 -13.67
N THR A 54 11.52 0.62 -12.97
CA THR A 54 10.38 0.04 -12.28
C THR A 54 10.55 0.23 -10.79
N HIS A 55 9.61 0.90 -10.18
CA HIS A 55 9.47 0.88 -8.73
C HIS A 55 8.72 -0.37 -8.29
N VAL A 56 9.29 -1.09 -7.36
CA VAL A 56 8.68 -2.27 -6.76
C VAL A 56 8.58 -2.07 -5.25
N LEU A 57 7.43 -2.36 -4.70
CA LEU A 57 7.17 -2.40 -3.27
C LEU A 57 6.75 -3.80 -2.86
N VAL A 58 7.35 -4.32 -1.80
CA VAL A 58 6.98 -5.62 -1.23
C VAL A 58 6.75 -5.50 0.27
N HIS A 59 5.77 -6.26 0.76
CA HIS A 59 5.46 -6.32 2.19
C HIS A 59 5.37 -7.77 2.64
N PHE A 60 6.10 -8.12 3.69
CA PHE A 60 6.17 -9.48 4.22
C PHE A 60 5.43 -9.60 5.54
N ASN A 61 4.87 -10.77 5.82
CA ASN A 61 4.25 -11.07 7.11
C ASN A 61 5.27 -11.15 8.26
N ASN A 62 6.54 -11.42 7.93
CA ASN A 62 7.65 -11.47 8.87
C ASN A 62 8.77 -10.52 8.45
N LYS A 63 9.45 -9.92 9.43
CA LYS A 63 10.60 -9.05 9.16
C LYS A 63 11.74 -9.82 8.51
N ARG A 64 12.32 -9.26 7.46
CA ARG A 64 13.44 -9.83 6.71
C ARG A 64 14.66 -8.91 6.72
N TYR A 65 15.83 -9.45 6.41
CA TYR A 65 17.03 -8.68 6.10
C TYR A 65 17.09 -8.38 4.60
N ILE A 66 17.71 -7.26 4.23
CA ILE A 66 18.01 -6.93 2.83
C ILE A 66 18.79 -8.05 2.17
N SER A 67 19.83 -8.56 2.84
CA SER A 67 20.67 -9.64 2.32
C SER A 67 19.91 -10.94 1.99
N ALA A 68 18.85 -11.25 2.72
CA ALA A 68 18.01 -12.40 2.42
C ALA A 68 17.19 -12.18 1.14
N ILE A 69 16.65 -10.96 0.96
CA ILE A 69 15.89 -10.58 -0.25
C ILE A 69 16.81 -10.51 -1.46
N SER A 70 17.98 -9.88 -1.32
CA SER A 70 19.02 -9.80 -2.34
C SER A 70 19.45 -11.17 -2.85
N LYS A 71 19.71 -12.10 -1.94
CA LYS A 71 20.07 -13.48 -2.28
C LYS A 71 18.96 -14.23 -3.00
N GLU A 72 17.71 -14.05 -2.55
CA GLU A 72 16.54 -14.73 -3.10
C GLU A 72 16.22 -14.25 -4.52
N LEU A 73 16.32 -12.95 -4.77
CA LEU A 73 16.09 -12.35 -6.08
C LEU A 73 17.33 -12.36 -6.98
N ASN A 74 18.49 -12.70 -6.45
CA ASN A 74 19.79 -12.58 -7.12
C ASN A 74 20.03 -11.17 -7.69
N ILE A 75 19.78 -10.13 -6.87
CA ILE A 75 20.04 -8.73 -7.19
C ILE A 75 20.96 -8.10 -6.14
N PRO A 76 21.79 -7.11 -6.51
CA PRO A 76 22.65 -6.42 -5.52
C PRO A 76 21.82 -5.69 -4.45
N GLU A 77 22.30 -5.69 -3.21
CA GLU A 77 21.62 -5.06 -2.07
C GLU A 77 21.35 -3.55 -2.24
N ASN A 78 22.15 -2.86 -3.05
CA ASN A 78 21.98 -1.42 -3.29
C ASN A 78 20.71 -1.06 -4.05
N TYR A 79 20.05 -2.02 -4.71
CA TYR A 79 18.74 -1.84 -5.33
C TYR A 79 17.56 -1.98 -4.36
N ILE A 80 17.83 -2.42 -3.11
CA ILE A 80 16.80 -2.71 -2.12
C ILE A 80 16.93 -1.75 -0.95
N GLU A 81 15.84 -1.11 -0.56
CA GLU A 81 15.80 -0.22 0.59
C GLU A 81 14.61 -0.54 1.50
N PRO A 82 14.77 -0.44 2.84
CA PRO A 82 13.64 -0.48 3.74
C PRO A 82 12.67 0.67 3.43
N ALA A 83 11.37 0.40 3.46
CA ALA A 83 10.35 1.39 3.15
C ALA A 83 9.20 1.38 4.16
N ASN A 84 8.43 2.46 4.18
CA ASN A 84 7.15 2.52 4.85
C ASN A 84 6.04 2.23 3.83
N LEU A 85 5.16 1.29 4.14
CA LEU A 85 4.17 0.75 3.20
C LEU A 85 3.28 1.85 2.59
N ILE A 86 2.58 2.62 3.41
CA ILE A 86 1.63 3.63 2.93
C ILE A 86 2.30 4.78 2.18
N PRO A 87 3.35 5.44 2.72
CA PRO A 87 4.04 6.49 1.99
C PRO A 87 4.61 6.01 0.65
N TYR A 88 5.13 4.78 0.58
CA TYR A 88 5.70 4.30 -0.67
C TYR A 88 4.63 3.89 -1.70
N LEU A 89 3.47 3.37 -1.28
CA LEU A 89 2.33 3.14 -2.18
C LEU A 89 1.88 4.45 -2.84
N ARG A 90 1.79 5.55 -2.09
CA ARG A 90 1.48 6.89 -2.61
C ARG A 90 2.55 7.38 -3.58
N TYR A 91 3.83 7.10 -3.26
CA TYR A 91 4.96 7.46 -4.10
C TYR A 91 4.98 6.73 -5.44
N LEU A 92 4.46 5.49 -5.54
CA LEU A 92 4.37 4.74 -6.79
C LEU A 92 3.66 5.52 -7.91
N ILE A 93 2.68 6.35 -7.55
CA ILE A 93 1.90 7.17 -8.50
C ILE A 93 2.22 8.67 -8.37
N HIS A 94 3.23 9.03 -7.59
CA HIS A 94 3.63 10.39 -7.27
C HIS A 94 2.53 11.26 -6.63
N LEU A 95 1.58 10.63 -5.91
CA LEU A 95 0.37 11.28 -5.36
C LEU A 95 0.66 12.55 -4.54
N ASP A 96 1.78 12.58 -3.82
CA ASP A 96 2.18 13.71 -2.95
C ASP A 96 3.23 14.62 -3.62
N ASN A 97 3.48 14.47 -4.93
CA ASN A 97 4.48 15.25 -5.66
C ASN A 97 3.94 15.70 -7.02
N GLU A 98 3.20 16.79 -7.01
CA GLU A 98 2.52 17.35 -8.18
C GLU A 98 3.47 17.80 -9.31
N GLU A 99 4.75 18.04 -9.00
CA GLU A 99 5.77 18.42 -9.98
C GLU A 99 6.23 17.24 -10.85
N LYS A 100 5.92 16.02 -10.44
CA LYS A 100 6.27 14.80 -11.15
C LYS A 100 5.14 14.31 -12.06
N ILE A 101 5.51 13.46 -13.03
CA ILE A 101 4.52 12.75 -13.85
C ILE A 101 3.59 11.97 -12.92
N GLN A 102 2.28 12.26 -13.01
CA GLN A 102 1.27 11.57 -12.23
C GLN A 102 0.81 10.29 -12.95
N TYR A 103 0.75 9.19 -12.22
CA TYR A 103 0.29 7.91 -12.75
C TYR A 103 -1.08 7.54 -12.19
N SER A 104 -1.85 6.81 -12.98
CA SER A 104 -3.12 6.25 -12.50
C SER A 104 -2.85 5.12 -11.50
N PRO A 105 -3.62 5.00 -10.40
CA PRO A 105 -3.53 3.86 -9.50
C PRO A 105 -3.82 2.52 -10.19
N PHE A 106 -4.51 2.54 -11.34
CA PHE A 106 -4.78 1.36 -12.16
C PHE A 106 -3.60 0.90 -13.02
N GLU A 107 -2.57 1.73 -13.19
CA GLU A 107 -1.31 1.35 -13.82
C GLU A 107 -0.39 0.56 -12.88
N VAL A 108 -0.61 0.68 -11.58
CA VAL A 108 0.10 -0.11 -10.57
C VAL A 108 -0.35 -1.56 -10.68
N LYS A 109 0.60 -2.48 -10.82
CA LYS A 109 0.36 -3.93 -10.88
C LYS A 109 0.65 -4.57 -9.52
N GLY A 110 -0.08 -5.65 -9.19
CA GLY A 110 0.17 -6.44 -7.99
C GLY A 110 -0.95 -6.39 -6.95
N SER A 111 -0.82 -7.23 -5.94
CA SER A 111 -1.84 -7.46 -4.91
C SER A 111 -2.11 -6.24 -4.02
N LEU A 112 -1.16 -5.31 -3.92
CA LEU A 112 -1.32 -4.06 -3.15
C LEU A 112 -2.02 -2.93 -3.92
N GLN A 113 -2.38 -3.12 -5.19
CA GLN A 113 -3.11 -2.12 -5.98
C GLN A 113 -4.43 -1.71 -5.32
N SER A 114 -5.24 -2.69 -4.90
CA SER A 114 -6.52 -2.42 -4.24
C SER A 114 -6.36 -1.58 -2.96
N LYS A 115 -5.29 -1.83 -2.21
CA LYS A 115 -4.96 -1.01 -1.03
C LYS A 115 -4.60 0.42 -1.40
N LEU A 116 -3.87 0.63 -2.50
CA LEU A 116 -3.56 1.97 -3.01
C LEU A 116 -4.85 2.71 -3.42
N VAL A 117 -5.75 2.06 -4.17
CA VAL A 117 -7.04 2.64 -4.55
C VAL A 117 -7.84 3.07 -3.31
N THR A 118 -7.87 2.21 -2.29
CA THR A 118 -8.54 2.52 -1.01
C THR A 118 -7.92 3.75 -0.34
N ILE A 119 -6.58 3.87 -0.30
CA ILE A 119 -5.89 5.03 0.26
C ILE A 119 -6.33 6.32 -0.44
N ILE A 120 -6.35 6.32 -1.78
CA ILE A 120 -6.72 7.50 -2.58
C ILE A 120 -8.19 7.88 -2.37
N GLN A 121 -9.08 6.91 -2.31
CA GLN A 121 -10.49 7.16 -2.03
C GLN A 121 -10.67 7.82 -0.66
N ASN A 122 -9.92 7.34 0.33
CA ASN A 122 -9.97 7.87 1.70
C ASN A 122 -9.40 9.29 1.83
N ASP A 123 -8.36 9.61 1.06
CA ASP A 123 -7.81 10.97 1.03
C ASP A 123 -8.81 12.00 0.45
N LYS A 124 -9.77 11.53 -0.35
CA LYS A 124 -10.82 12.38 -0.95
C LYS A 124 -12.06 12.52 -0.06
N MET A 125 -12.23 11.64 0.93
CA MET A 125 -13.39 11.67 1.84
C MET A 125 -13.13 12.65 2.97
N SER A 126 -14.01 13.63 3.11
CA SER A 126 -14.09 14.47 4.30
C SER A 126 -14.55 13.66 5.53
N GLU A 127 -14.29 14.15 6.74
CA GLU A 127 -14.73 13.46 7.95
C GLU A 127 -16.25 13.22 8.00
N PRO A 128 -17.12 14.18 7.60
CA PRO A 128 -18.56 13.92 7.49
C PRO A 128 -18.92 12.77 6.52
N GLU A 129 -18.23 12.67 5.38
CA GLU A 129 -18.46 11.56 4.42
C GLU A 129 -18.03 10.22 4.98
N MET A 130 -16.91 10.20 5.71
CA MET A 130 -16.44 8.98 6.42
C MET A 130 -17.46 8.54 7.49
N ILE A 131 -18.02 9.48 8.25
CA ILE A 131 -19.06 9.21 9.26
C ILE A 131 -20.33 8.69 8.57
N SER A 132 -20.76 9.34 7.49
CA SER A 132 -21.91 8.86 6.70
C SER A 132 -21.72 7.43 6.24
N CYS A 133 -20.56 7.11 5.64
CA CYS A 133 -20.23 5.76 5.20
C CYS A 133 -20.30 4.72 6.35
N ILE A 134 -19.86 5.09 7.55
CA ILE A 134 -19.95 4.23 8.74
C ILE A 134 -21.41 4.02 9.16
N LEU A 135 -22.21 5.09 9.20
CA LEU A 135 -23.61 5.02 9.58
C LEU A 135 -24.43 4.24 8.55
N ASP A 136 -24.20 4.45 7.26
CA ASP A 136 -24.86 3.70 6.19
C ASP A 136 -24.62 2.19 6.35
N PHE A 137 -23.38 1.78 6.66
CA PHE A 137 -23.06 0.38 6.93
C PHE A 137 -23.80 -0.16 8.17
N ILE A 138 -23.87 0.63 9.25
CA ILE A 138 -24.60 0.25 10.47
C ILE A 138 -26.08 0.02 10.19
N PHE A 139 -26.70 0.91 9.41
CA PHE A 139 -28.14 0.84 9.12
C PHE A 139 -28.48 -0.21 8.05
N GLU A 140 -27.55 -0.50 7.12
CA GLU A 140 -27.77 -1.49 6.07
C GLU A 140 -27.64 -2.94 6.58
N TYR A 141 -26.78 -3.16 7.59
CA TYR A 141 -26.45 -4.52 8.08
C TYR A 141 -26.65 -4.68 9.60
N PRO A 142 -27.81 -4.34 10.17
CA PRO A 142 -28.01 -4.34 11.62
C PRO A 142 -27.90 -5.76 12.22
N GLU A 143 -28.36 -6.80 11.51
CA GLU A 143 -28.36 -8.20 12.02
C GLU A 143 -26.95 -8.82 12.14
N TRP A 144 -25.98 -8.30 11.42
CA TRP A 144 -24.60 -8.81 11.42
C TRP A 144 -23.65 -7.90 12.18
N LEU A 145 -24.18 -6.84 12.76
CA LEU A 145 -23.39 -5.75 13.31
C LEU A 145 -22.79 -6.13 14.66
N SER A 146 -21.47 -6.21 14.68
CA SER A 146 -20.69 -6.21 15.92
C SER A 146 -19.56 -5.19 15.80
N MET A 147 -19.03 -4.74 16.94
CA MET A 147 -17.87 -3.83 16.94
C MET A 147 -16.66 -4.43 16.19
N SER A 148 -16.53 -5.76 16.17
CA SER A 148 -15.50 -6.45 15.40
C SER A 148 -15.71 -6.34 13.90
N VAL A 149 -16.94 -6.58 13.43
CA VAL A 149 -17.32 -6.46 12.01
C VAL A 149 -17.19 -5.01 11.56
N LEU A 150 -17.70 -4.08 12.35
CA LEU A 150 -17.59 -2.65 12.07
C LEU A 150 -16.12 -2.19 12.01
N SER A 151 -15.26 -2.65 12.92
CA SER A 151 -13.83 -2.34 12.89
C SER A 151 -13.15 -2.83 11.62
N GLN A 152 -13.51 -4.02 11.12
CA GLN A 152 -13.00 -4.54 9.86
C GLN A 152 -13.49 -3.72 8.66
N PHE A 153 -14.77 -3.35 8.65
CA PHE A 153 -15.33 -2.47 7.60
C PHE A 153 -14.59 -1.14 7.55
N VAL A 154 -14.46 -0.47 8.70
CA VAL A 154 -13.80 0.83 8.86
C VAL A 154 -12.34 0.80 8.39
N LEU A 155 -11.60 -0.28 8.72
CA LEU A 155 -10.22 -0.44 8.27
C LEU A 155 -10.13 -0.66 6.76
N ARG A 156 -11.06 -1.43 6.18
CA ARG A 156 -11.09 -1.71 4.73
C ARG A 156 -11.47 -0.49 3.91
N ASN A 157 -12.37 0.34 4.42
CA ASN A 157 -12.90 1.51 3.73
C ASN A 157 -12.22 2.83 4.15
N GLY A 158 -11.16 2.75 4.99
CA GLY A 158 -10.33 3.89 5.39
C GLY A 158 -10.99 4.92 6.28
N CYS A 159 -12.15 4.61 6.82
CA CYS A 159 -12.88 5.48 7.73
C CYS A 159 -12.33 5.46 9.17
N TYR A 160 -11.14 4.85 9.38
CA TYR A 160 -10.59 4.62 10.72
C TYR A 160 -10.34 5.91 11.51
N SER A 161 -9.90 6.98 10.86
CA SER A 161 -9.66 8.26 11.53
C SER A 161 -10.95 8.87 12.09
N ALA A 162 -12.03 8.86 11.31
CA ALA A 162 -13.36 9.31 11.74
C ALA A 162 -13.95 8.39 12.80
N PHE A 163 -13.85 7.07 12.61
CA PHE A 163 -14.28 6.07 13.60
C PHE A 163 -13.60 6.27 14.94
N ARG A 164 -12.29 6.42 14.99
CA ARG A 164 -11.53 6.61 16.22
C ARG A 164 -11.93 7.90 16.96
N ARG A 165 -12.10 9.01 16.24
CA ARG A 165 -12.52 10.28 16.83
C ARG A 165 -13.94 10.24 17.38
N ASN A 166 -14.82 9.50 16.74
CA ASN A 166 -16.24 9.41 17.08
C ASN A 166 -16.60 8.06 17.73
N TYR A 167 -15.64 7.35 18.31
CA TYR A 167 -15.80 5.97 18.81
C TYR A 167 -16.96 5.80 19.78
N HIS A 168 -17.09 6.70 20.76
CA HIS A 168 -18.16 6.60 21.78
C HIS A 168 -19.54 6.77 21.15
N PHE A 169 -19.71 7.77 20.30
CA PHE A 169 -20.95 8.01 19.57
C PHE A 169 -21.34 6.81 18.69
N ILE A 170 -20.40 6.28 17.92
CA ILE A 170 -20.64 5.13 17.04
C ILE A 170 -20.96 3.88 17.87
N LYS A 171 -20.27 3.67 18.97
CA LYS A 171 -20.51 2.54 19.88
C LYS A 171 -21.93 2.58 20.47
N ASP A 172 -22.41 3.75 20.83
CA ASP A 172 -23.75 3.93 21.39
C ASP A 172 -24.83 3.60 20.34
N ILE A 173 -24.63 4.06 19.08
CA ILE A 173 -25.53 3.70 17.96
C ILE A 173 -25.53 2.17 17.74
N VAL A 174 -24.37 1.52 17.73
CA VAL A 174 -24.29 0.06 17.56
C VAL A 174 -25.02 -0.66 18.70
N ALA A 175 -24.90 -0.16 19.94
CA ALA A 175 -25.58 -0.74 21.10
C ALA A 175 -27.10 -0.61 20.99
N GLU A 176 -27.61 0.50 20.48
CA GLU A 176 -29.03 0.73 20.27
C GLU A 176 -29.64 -0.17 19.17
N HIS A 177 -28.85 -0.59 18.18
CA HIS A 177 -29.30 -1.44 17.07
C HIS A 177 -29.20 -2.95 17.37
N ASN A 178 -28.51 -3.35 18.44
CA ASN A 178 -28.37 -4.75 18.84
C ASN A 178 -29.37 -5.18 19.94
N ILE A 179 -30.52 -4.51 20.06
CA ILE A 179 -31.59 -4.84 21.04
C ILE A 179 -32.62 -5.79 20.40
#